data_31e82513a00a765ee5b6a2a847c34cb8
#
_entry.id   31e82513a00a765ee5b6a2a847c34cb8
#
_cell.length_a   1.000
_cell.length_b   1.000
_cell.length_c   1.000
_cell.angle_alpha   90.00
_cell.angle_beta   90.00
_cell.angle_gamma   90.00
#
_symmetry.space_group_name_H-M   'P 1'
#
loop_
_entity.id
_entity.type
_entity.pdbx_description
1 polymer ?
#
loop_
_entity_poly.entity_id
_entity_poly.type
_entity_poly.pdbx_seq_one_letter_code
_entity_poly.pdbx_strand_id
1 'polypeptide(L)'
;FNTYIYNNTIFTKESILSKIAVDKASNGVLVANNIFYIEGESKHVLGDQYKPDKGGSVEIENTIFQNNLFLKNSYWPKNALIQPSKSLFGNATFRNTGGEKISDYVPLNTKLIKDRGIVINKIPNDSIGLDGGFKVEFDILGNKITDIPDLGAIELN
;
A
#
# COMPACT_ATOMS: atom_id res chain seq x y z
N PHE A 1 5.61 18.41 -0.39
CA PHE A 1 4.29 17.97 -0.88
C PHE A 1 4.02 16.60 -0.32
N ASN A 2 2.79 16.37 0.15
CA ASN A 2 2.35 15.09 0.67
C ASN A 2 1.92 14.15 -0.47
N THR A 3 2.16 12.85 -0.27
CA THR A 3 1.84 11.81 -1.25
C THR A 3 0.97 10.74 -0.60
N TYR A 4 -0.17 10.45 -1.20
CA TYR A 4 -1.10 9.41 -0.75
C TYR A 4 -1.16 8.30 -1.80
N ILE A 5 -0.75 7.10 -1.44
CA ILE A 5 -0.79 5.88 -2.26
C ILE A 5 -1.70 4.89 -1.53
N TYR A 6 -2.96 4.80 -1.95
CA TYR A 6 -3.93 3.99 -1.23
C TYR A 6 -4.93 3.29 -2.16
N ASN A 7 -5.51 2.22 -1.66
CA ASN A 7 -6.51 1.42 -2.37
C ASN A 7 -6.02 0.95 -3.76
N ASN A 8 -4.76 0.50 -3.86
CA ASN A 8 -4.22 -0.05 -5.10
C ASN A 8 -4.02 -1.55 -4.99
N THR A 9 -4.08 -2.24 -6.11
CA THR A 9 -3.67 -3.63 -6.26
C THR A 9 -2.42 -3.68 -7.14
N ILE A 10 -1.31 -4.13 -6.57
CA ILE A 10 -0.02 -4.25 -7.22
C ILE A 10 0.31 -5.74 -7.37
N PHE A 11 0.32 -6.21 -8.61
CA PHE A 11 0.70 -7.58 -8.95
C PHE A 11 2.10 -7.63 -9.55
N THR A 12 2.94 -8.54 -9.06
CA THR A 12 4.28 -8.76 -9.59
C THR A 12 4.56 -10.25 -9.69
N LYS A 13 4.89 -10.71 -10.89
CA LYS A 13 5.23 -12.12 -11.18
C LYS A 13 6.50 -12.55 -10.44
N GLU A 14 6.61 -13.85 -10.18
CA GLU A 14 7.74 -14.46 -9.49
C GLU A 14 9.12 -14.11 -10.10
N SER A 15 9.18 -13.97 -11.41
CA SER A 15 10.41 -13.63 -12.13
C SER A 15 10.88 -12.18 -11.95
N ILE A 16 10.07 -11.33 -11.32
CA ILE A 16 10.34 -9.90 -11.17
C ILE A 16 10.70 -9.60 -9.72
N LEU A 17 11.90 -9.09 -9.50
CA LEU A 17 12.29 -8.53 -8.21
C LEU A 17 11.63 -7.17 -8.03
N SER A 18 10.65 -7.08 -7.16
CA SER A 18 9.97 -5.82 -6.85
C SER A 18 10.70 -5.04 -5.75
N LYS A 19 10.56 -3.72 -5.79
CA LYS A 19 11.11 -2.82 -4.78
C LYS A 19 10.14 -1.69 -4.49
N ILE A 20 9.88 -1.43 -3.21
CA ILE A 20 9.31 -0.18 -2.75
C ILE A 20 10.46 0.66 -2.21
N ALA A 21 10.62 1.86 -2.72
CA ALA A 21 11.65 2.78 -2.27
C ALA A 21 11.03 4.14 -1.94
N VAL A 22 11.38 4.66 -0.77
CA VAL A 22 11.15 6.05 -0.40
C VAL A 22 12.52 6.69 -0.33
N ASP A 23 12.76 7.68 -1.16
CA ASP A 23 14.09 8.28 -1.30
C ASP A 23 14.35 9.33 -0.23
N LYS A 24 15.62 9.75 -0.11
CA LYS A 24 16.08 10.79 0.80
C LYS A 24 15.27 12.07 0.68
N ALA A 25 15.17 12.79 1.78
CA ALA A 25 14.40 14.03 1.88
C ALA A 25 12.90 13.89 1.56
N SER A 26 12.36 12.66 1.56
CA SER A 26 10.93 12.46 1.43
C SER A 26 10.23 12.81 2.75
N ASN A 27 9.27 13.70 2.68
CA ASN A 27 8.46 14.08 3.81
C ASN A 27 6.97 14.01 3.44
N GLY A 28 6.20 13.31 4.26
CA GLY A 28 4.77 13.17 4.06
C GLY A 28 4.42 12.15 2.96
N VAL A 29 4.60 10.86 3.23
CA VAL A 29 4.16 9.76 2.36
C VAL A 29 3.27 8.80 3.14
N LEU A 30 2.05 8.58 2.67
CA LEU A 30 1.14 7.55 3.19
C LEU A 30 0.92 6.46 2.15
N VAL A 31 1.19 5.22 2.55
CA VAL A 31 0.92 4.01 1.76
C VAL A 31 -0.04 3.15 2.57
N ALA A 32 -1.30 3.07 2.17
CA ALA A 32 -2.34 2.41 2.97
C ALA A 32 -3.37 1.65 2.13
N ASN A 33 -3.98 0.61 2.71
CA ASN A 33 -5.04 -0.20 2.09
C ASN A 33 -4.65 -0.83 0.75
N ASN A 34 -3.36 -0.95 0.43
CA ASN A 34 -2.94 -1.55 -0.82
C ASN A 34 -2.81 -3.07 -0.69
N ILE A 35 -3.02 -3.78 -1.78
CA ILE A 35 -2.67 -5.19 -1.94
C ILE A 35 -1.34 -5.26 -2.69
N PHE A 36 -0.30 -5.74 -2.01
CA PHE A 36 0.99 -6.09 -2.61
C PHE A 36 1.02 -7.60 -2.87
N TYR A 37 0.52 -8.01 -4.04
CA TYR A 37 0.53 -9.39 -4.48
C TYR A 37 1.82 -9.69 -5.25
N ILE A 38 2.88 -9.94 -4.51
CA ILE A 38 4.22 -10.15 -5.04
C ILE A 38 4.57 -11.63 -4.91
N GLU A 39 4.63 -12.34 -6.05
CA GLU A 39 4.88 -13.79 -6.06
C GLU A 39 6.34 -14.12 -5.76
N GLY A 40 7.25 -13.33 -6.29
CA GLY A 40 8.70 -13.51 -6.13
C GLY A 40 9.26 -12.85 -4.88
N GLU A 41 10.53 -12.48 -4.96
CA GLU A 41 11.19 -11.71 -3.91
C GLU A 41 10.78 -10.25 -3.94
N SER A 42 10.66 -9.66 -2.78
CA SER A 42 10.42 -8.23 -2.63
C SER A 42 11.44 -7.59 -1.70
N LYS A 43 11.96 -6.46 -2.13
CA LYS A 43 12.85 -5.63 -1.33
C LYS A 43 12.15 -4.32 -1.03
N HIS A 44 11.30 -4.31 -0.03
CA HIS A 44 10.52 -3.12 0.31
C HIS A 44 11.40 -1.98 0.79
N VAL A 45 12.44 -2.29 1.55
CA VAL A 45 13.30 -1.29 2.15
C VAL A 45 14.75 -1.70 1.93
N LEU A 46 15.49 -0.96 1.13
CA LEU A 46 16.86 -1.28 0.79
C LEU A 46 17.81 -0.11 0.99
N GLY A 47 18.97 -0.44 1.54
CA GLY A 47 20.12 0.46 1.59
C GLY A 47 19.92 1.66 2.50
N ASP A 48 20.60 2.74 2.18
CA ASP A 48 20.66 3.96 3.00
C ASP A 48 19.43 4.84 2.87
N GLN A 49 18.52 4.51 1.96
CA GLN A 49 17.27 5.25 1.71
C GLN A 49 16.35 5.34 2.93
N TYR A 50 16.55 4.47 3.91
CA TYR A 50 15.73 4.37 5.12
C TYR A 50 16.57 4.51 6.39
N LYS A 51 17.78 4.97 6.26
CA LYS A 51 18.67 5.22 7.39
C LYS A 51 18.92 6.72 7.52
N PRO A 52 19.06 7.22 8.75
CA PRO A 52 19.52 8.59 8.94
C PRO A 52 20.89 8.74 8.25
N ASP A 53 21.14 9.90 7.68
CA ASP A 53 22.44 10.23 7.13
C ASP A 53 23.52 10.14 8.22
N LYS A 54 24.75 9.86 7.85
CA LYS A 54 25.89 9.76 8.79
C LYS A 54 26.09 11.04 9.62
N GLY A 55 25.43 12.14 9.25
CA GLY A 55 25.38 13.39 9.97
C GLY A 55 24.28 13.53 11.02
N GLY A 56 23.44 12.50 11.22
CA GLY A 56 22.40 12.50 12.27
C GLY A 56 21.09 13.19 11.89
N SER A 57 20.93 13.71 10.68
CA SER A 57 19.65 14.23 10.21
C SER A 57 18.77 13.09 9.71
N VAL A 58 17.52 13.02 10.18
CA VAL A 58 16.50 12.15 9.61
C VAL A 58 15.98 12.80 8.35
N GLU A 59 16.39 12.29 7.20
CA GLU A 59 15.97 12.86 5.92
C GLU A 59 14.58 12.37 5.47
N ILE A 60 14.02 11.37 6.14
CA ILE A 60 12.70 10.81 5.82
C ILE A 60 11.78 11.00 7.01
N GLU A 61 10.81 11.87 6.85
CA GLU A 61 9.82 12.19 7.89
C GLU A 61 8.40 11.85 7.42
N ASN A 62 7.51 11.60 8.39
CA ASN A 62 6.08 11.39 8.14
C ASN A 62 5.80 10.36 7.03
N THR A 63 6.61 9.30 6.96
CA THR A 63 6.42 8.20 6.03
C THR A 63 5.72 7.06 6.75
N ILE A 64 4.49 6.77 6.31
CA ILE A 64 3.56 5.86 7.00
C ILE A 64 3.16 4.74 6.05
N PHE A 65 3.46 3.50 6.44
CA PHE A 65 2.93 2.29 5.81
C PHE A 65 1.91 1.67 6.77
N GLN A 66 0.65 1.64 6.38
CA GLN A 66 -0.43 1.22 7.27
C GLN A 66 -1.47 0.39 6.55
N ASN A 67 -1.91 -0.70 7.21
CA ASN A 67 -3.03 -1.51 6.75
C ASN A 67 -2.91 -2.01 5.30
N ASN A 68 -1.69 -2.36 4.87
CA ASN A 68 -1.47 -2.98 3.57
C ASN A 68 -1.51 -4.49 3.70
N LEU A 69 -2.00 -5.17 2.68
CA LEU A 69 -1.97 -6.62 2.55
C LEU A 69 -0.74 -7.04 1.75
N PHE A 70 0.04 -7.95 2.33
CA PHE A 70 1.18 -8.59 1.67
C PHE A 70 0.91 -10.08 1.48
N LEU A 71 1.29 -10.62 0.33
CA LEU A 71 1.13 -12.06 0.06
C LEU A 71 1.92 -12.93 1.06
N LYS A 72 3.09 -12.45 1.52
CA LYS A 72 3.98 -13.15 2.46
C LYS A 72 4.43 -12.21 3.57
N ASN A 73 4.62 -12.76 4.77
CA ASN A 73 5.01 -11.97 5.96
C ASN A 73 6.52 -11.69 6.09
N SER A 74 7.34 -12.26 5.21
CA SER A 74 8.80 -12.18 5.28
C SER A 74 9.40 -11.01 4.50
N TYR A 75 8.58 -10.20 3.86
CA TYR A 75 9.07 -9.19 2.93
C TYR A 75 9.63 -7.93 3.58
N TRP A 76 9.14 -7.55 4.77
CA TRP A 76 9.58 -6.31 5.39
C TRP A 76 10.84 -6.53 6.24
N PRO A 77 11.92 -5.74 6.03
CA PRO A 77 13.15 -5.86 6.82
C PRO A 77 12.92 -5.49 8.28
N LYS A 78 13.37 -6.35 9.20
CA LYS A 78 13.19 -6.16 10.64
C LYS A 78 13.89 -4.91 11.19
N ASN A 79 14.99 -4.50 10.55
CA ASN A 79 15.81 -3.35 10.95
C ASN A 79 15.53 -2.08 10.13
N ALA A 80 14.46 -2.06 9.34
CA ALA A 80 14.08 -0.86 8.63
C ALA A 80 13.65 0.25 9.59
N LEU A 81 14.02 1.50 9.31
CA LEU A 81 13.59 2.65 10.10
C LEU A 81 12.08 2.88 9.99
N ILE A 82 11.54 2.69 8.78
CA ILE A 82 10.11 2.73 8.55
C ILE A 82 9.57 1.34 8.83
N GLN A 83 8.70 1.21 9.82
CA GLN A 83 8.04 -0.04 10.14
C GLN A 83 6.56 0.05 9.74
N PRO A 84 6.03 -0.96 9.04
CA PRO A 84 4.62 -0.98 8.69
C PRO A 84 3.77 -1.24 9.93
N SER A 85 2.61 -0.61 10.00
CA SER A 85 1.63 -0.84 11.05
C SER A 85 0.38 -1.51 10.51
N LYS A 86 -0.28 -2.32 11.34
CA LYS A 86 -1.53 -3.03 11.02
C LYS A 86 -1.47 -3.81 9.69
N SER A 87 -0.29 -4.32 9.31
CA SER A 87 -0.13 -5.12 8.10
C SER A 87 -0.95 -6.39 8.16
N LEU A 88 -1.57 -6.73 7.04
CA LEU A 88 -2.26 -8.00 6.83
C LEU A 88 -1.40 -8.90 5.95
N PHE A 89 -1.56 -10.21 6.12
CA PHE A 89 -0.80 -11.20 5.36
C PHE A 89 -1.74 -12.28 4.85
N GLY A 90 -1.55 -12.68 3.60
CA GLY A 90 -2.32 -13.75 3.00
C GLY A 90 -2.56 -13.55 1.51
N ASN A 91 -3.20 -14.56 0.92
CA ASN A 91 -3.51 -14.58 -0.50
C ASN A 91 -4.89 -13.96 -0.75
N ALA A 92 -4.94 -12.87 -1.51
CA ALA A 92 -6.19 -12.25 -1.97
C ALA A 92 -6.99 -13.18 -2.90
N THR A 93 -6.32 -14.15 -3.55
CA THR A 93 -6.92 -15.10 -4.49
C THR A 93 -7.70 -14.37 -5.58
N PHE A 94 -7.01 -13.88 -6.58
CA PHE A 94 -7.68 -13.19 -7.69
C PHE A 94 -8.42 -14.14 -8.62
N ARG A 95 -9.44 -13.65 -9.31
CA ARG A 95 -10.24 -14.39 -10.27
C ARG A 95 -9.36 -15.05 -11.35
N ASN A 96 -8.37 -14.33 -11.86
CA ASN A 96 -7.40 -14.85 -12.83
C ASN A 96 -6.03 -14.16 -12.57
N THR A 97 -5.26 -14.69 -11.63
CA THR A 97 -3.97 -14.12 -11.24
C THR A 97 -3.00 -14.06 -12.44
N GLY A 98 -2.45 -12.89 -12.70
CA GLY A 98 -1.55 -12.67 -13.83
C GLY A 98 -2.25 -12.43 -15.17
N GLY A 99 -3.57 -12.31 -15.18
CA GLY A 99 -4.35 -11.91 -16.35
C GLY A 99 -4.11 -10.46 -16.77
N GLU A 100 -4.69 -10.07 -17.90
CA GLU A 100 -4.45 -8.76 -18.52
C GLU A 100 -5.60 -7.77 -18.33
N LYS A 101 -6.74 -8.23 -17.80
CA LYS A 101 -7.94 -7.41 -17.61
C LYS A 101 -8.06 -6.97 -16.16
N ILE A 102 -8.62 -5.81 -15.92
CA ILE A 102 -8.92 -5.32 -14.55
C ILE A 102 -9.79 -6.33 -13.80
N SER A 103 -10.80 -6.91 -14.46
CA SER A 103 -11.68 -7.91 -13.88
C SER A 103 -10.99 -9.21 -13.43
N ASP A 104 -9.79 -9.48 -13.93
CA ASP A 104 -9.00 -10.65 -13.54
C ASP A 104 -8.49 -10.50 -12.10
N TYR A 105 -8.35 -9.26 -11.63
CA TYR A 105 -7.86 -8.92 -10.30
C TYR A 105 -8.96 -8.70 -9.25
N VAL A 106 -10.20 -9.12 -9.53
CA VAL A 106 -11.26 -9.17 -8.50
C VAL A 106 -10.86 -10.19 -7.43
N PRO A 107 -10.71 -9.77 -6.15
CA PRO A 107 -10.34 -10.67 -5.08
C PRO A 107 -11.49 -11.67 -4.78
N LEU A 108 -11.14 -12.92 -4.54
CA LEU A 108 -12.09 -13.98 -4.15
C LEU A 108 -12.04 -14.30 -2.65
N ASN A 109 -10.97 -13.93 -1.97
CA ASN A 109 -10.85 -14.09 -0.52
C ASN A 109 -11.54 -12.94 0.23
N THR A 110 -12.88 -12.95 0.21
CA THR A 110 -13.70 -11.87 0.79
C THR A 110 -13.40 -11.60 2.26
N LYS A 111 -13.12 -12.65 3.07
CA LYS A 111 -12.80 -12.49 4.51
C LYS A 111 -11.55 -11.66 4.76
N LEU A 112 -10.62 -11.67 3.83
CA LEU A 112 -9.35 -10.94 3.95
C LEU A 112 -9.45 -9.53 3.37
N ILE A 113 -10.40 -9.27 2.48
CA ILE A 113 -10.47 -8.08 1.64
C ILE A 113 -11.64 -7.18 2.01
N LYS A 114 -12.86 -7.74 2.08
CA LYS A 114 -14.09 -6.96 2.23
C LYS A 114 -14.15 -6.29 3.59
N ASP A 115 -14.42 -4.97 3.60
CA ASP A 115 -14.49 -4.11 4.79
C ASP A 115 -13.23 -4.19 5.68
N ARG A 116 -12.04 -4.41 5.08
CA ARG A 116 -10.77 -4.53 5.81
C ARG A 116 -9.85 -3.32 5.62
N GLY A 117 -10.26 -2.36 4.84
CA GLY A 117 -9.58 -1.07 4.72
C GLY A 117 -9.77 -0.19 5.96
N ILE A 118 -9.06 0.88 5.99
CA ILE A 118 -9.20 1.96 6.98
C ILE A 118 -9.54 3.26 6.29
N VAL A 119 -10.19 4.16 7.00
CA VAL A 119 -10.36 5.54 6.55
C VAL A 119 -8.98 6.20 6.43
N ILE A 120 -8.71 6.83 5.29
CA ILE A 120 -7.46 7.53 5.06
C ILE A 120 -7.49 8.89 5.74
N ASN A 121 -6.69 9.03 6.78
CA ASN A 121 -6.51 10.27 7.51
C ASN A 121 -5.40 11.14 6.89
N LYS A 122 -5.40 12.43 7.20
CA LYS A 122 -4.33 13.34 6.80
C LYS A 122 -2.98 12.89 7.38
N ILE A 123 -1.95 13.01 6.56
CA ILE A 123 -0.55 12.87 7.03
C ILE A 123 -0.28 13.98 8.06
N PRO A 124 0.50 13.74 9.11
CA PRO A 124 0.90 14.77 10.05
C PRO A 124 1.43 16.03 9.32
N ASN A 125 0.97 17.19 9.75
CA ASN A 125 1.29 18.51 9.15
C ASN A 125 0.73 18.76 7.74
N ASP A 126 -0.13 17.88 7.21
CA ASP A 126 -0.85 18.13 5.97
C ASP A 126 -2.12 18.94 6.24
N SER A 127 -2.16 20.19 5.80
CA SER A 127 -3.32 21.06 5.96
C SER A 127 -4.46 20.73 4.98
N ILE A 128 -4.16 20.09 3.86
CA ILE A 128 -5.10 19.79 2.78
C ILE A 128 -5.65 18.37 2.90
N GLY A 129 -4.77 17.37 2.96
CA GLY A 129 -5.16 15.95 2.94
C GLY A 129 -5.84 15.55 1.64
N LEU A 130 -6.91 14.77 1.76
CA LEU A 130 -7.75 14.35 0.63
C LEU A 130 -9.01 15.22 0.46
N ASP A 131 -9.09 16.35 1.16
CA ASP A 131 -10.20 17.30 1.03
C ASP A 131 -10.18 17.98 -0.35
N GLY A 132 -11.28 18.58 -0.75
CA GLY A 132 -11.34 19.31 -2.02
C GLY A 132 -11.39 18.43 -3.28
N GLY A 133 -11.88 17.19 -3.16
CA GLY A 133 -12.10 16.32 -4.32
C GLY A 133 -10.96 15.36 -4.63
N PHE A 134 -9.96 15.25 -3.74
CA PHE A 134 -8.87 14.28 -3.88
C PHE A 134 -9.21 12.90 -3.30
N LYS A 135 -10.31 12.76 -2.55
CA LYS A 135 -10.78 11.47 -2.05
C LYS A 135 -11.37 10.66 -3.20
N VAL A 136 -10.90 9.42 -3.34
CA VAL A 136 -11.47 8.49 -4.31
C VAL A 136 -12.83 8.02 -3.80
N GLU A 137 -13.89 8.23 -4.58
CA GLU A 137 -15.27 7.85 -4.24
C GLU A 137 -15.76 6.58 -4.91
N PHE A 138 -15.10 6.18 -6.00
CA PHE A 138 -15.43 4.99 -6.77
C PHE A 138 -14.17 4.16 -7.00
N ASP A 139 -14.33 2.84 -7.03
CA ASP A 139 -13.26 1.91 -7.39
C ASP A 139 -12.98 1.95 -8.91
N ILE A 140 -11.98 1.17 -9.33
CA ILE A 140 -11.59 1.11 -10.75
C ILE A 140 -12.67 0.48 -11.66
N LEU A 141 -13.66 -0.22 -11.11
CA LEU A 141 -14.79 -0.79 -11.83
C LEU A 141 -16.04 0.11 -11.77
N GLY A 142 -15.99 1.24 -11.07
CA GLY A 142 -17.10 2.17 -10.89
C GLY A 142 -18.03 1.83 -9.72
N ASN A 143 -17.66 0.91 -8.84
CA ASN A 143 -18.41 0.65 -7.61
C ASN A 143 -18.13 1.76 -6.60
N LYS A 144 -19.17 2.19 -5.88
CA LYS A 144 -19.01 3.23 -4.86
C LYS A 144 -18.25 2.68 -3.65
N ILE A 145 -17.22 3.39 -3.24
CA ILE A 145 -16.45 3.07 -2.04
C ILE A 145 -17.29 3.44 -0.81
N THR A 146 -17.44 2.48 0.11
CA THR A 146 -18.21 2.65 1.34
C THR A 146 -17.37 3.34 2.45
N ASP A 147 -17.97 3.59 3.61
CA ASP A 147 -17.29 4.22 4.75
C ASP A 147 -16.09 3.41 5.25
N ILE A 148 -16.19 2.07 5.17
CA ILE A 148 -15.07 1.15 5.42
C ILE A 148 -14.71 0.53 4.07
N PRO A 149 -13.64 1.01 3.40
CA PRO A 149 -13.30 0.50 2.08
C PRO A 149 -12.77 -0.93 2.15
N ASP A 150 -12.81 -1.59 1.02
CA ASP A 150 -12.11 -2.84 0.82
C ASP A 150 -10.60 -2.60 0.66
N LEU A 151 -9.82 -3.66 0.79
CA LEU A 151 -8.40 -3.59 0.44
C LEU A 151 -8.20 -3.68 -1.06
N GLY A 152 -7.29 -2.85 -1.57
CA GLY A 152 -6.94 -2.85 -2.99
C GLY A 152 -7.84 -1.96 -3.84
N ALA A 153 -7.85 -2.21 -5.14
CA ALA A 153 -8.42 -1.32 -6.15
C ALA A 153 -9.89 -1.63 -6.52
N ILE A 154 -10.50 -2.63 -5.88
CA ILE A 154 -11.85 -3.12 -6.23
C ILE A 154 -12.69 -3.32 -4.96
N GLU A 155 -13.85 -2.66 -4.93
CA GLU A 155 -14.90 -2.87 -3.92
C GLU A 155 -15.73 -4.11 -4.23
N LEU A 156 -15.92 -4.97 -3.23
CA LEU A 156 -16.69 -6.20 -3.33
C LEU A 156 -18.13 -5.94 -2.83
N ASN A 157 -19.08 -5.98 -3.72
CA ASN A 157 -20.51 -5.82 -3.40
C ASN A 157 -21.07 -7.01 -2.62
#